data_3846702ba039f862e0aed6bff430d987
#
_entry.id   3846702ba039f862e0aed6bff430d987
#
_cell.length_a   1.000
_cell.length_b   1.000
_cell.length_c   1.000
_cell.angle_alpha   90.00
_cell.angle_beta   90.00
_cell.angle_gamma   90.00
#
_symmetry.space_group_name_H-M   'P 1'
#
loop_
_entity.id
_entity.type
_entity.pdbx_description
1 polymer ?
#
loop_
_entity_poly.entity_id
_entity_poly.type
_entity_poly.pdbx_seq_one_letter_code
_entity_poly.pdbx_strand_id
1 'polypeptide(L)'
;MKTYDDIIEGITKPVSRVEIAKVVNSVKRSVIKKPLSIEQIAKLLSNAINKKWKTDVTTFAVSSRLDQGELNLNGMYDWTSETIEIQLLHHPDDKVYHIEPSRWDKFADGLTNAIQHELLHHMQYVNRDYQQSKKFTRYTSDDIDIMGAQEYLGNDDEIEAFGLNIANELLSYFKDDKEKVLTALRHFRKLASNREASVNLFAYMVAFGFNEKSPVIRKLVKKIVQYVQSS
;
A
#
# COMPACT_ATOMS: atom_id res chain seq x y z
N MET A 1 2.82 -13.03 -28.91
CA MET A 1 2.46 -13.19 -27.50
C MET A 1 3.68 -12.72 -26.73
N LYS A 2 3.65 -11.58 -26.04
CA LYS A 2 4.78 -11.15 -25.22
C LYS A 2 4.88 -12.12 -24.07
N THR A 3 6.06 -12.67 -23.82
CA THR A 3 6.30 -13.54 -22.68
C THR A 3 6.28 -12.71 -21.39
N TYR A 4 6.18 -13.38 -20.24
CA TYR A 4 6.26 -12.76 -18.91
C TYR A 4 7.53 -11.90 -18.78
N ASP A 5 8.64 -12.37 -19.30
CA ASP A 5 9.93 -11.67 -19.36
C ASP A 5 9.86 -10.35 -20.17
N ASP A 6 9.07 -10.30 -21.26
CA ASP A 6 8.86 -9.05 -22.03
C ASP A 6 8.10 -7.97 -21.23
N ILE A 7 7.37 -8.37 -20.18
CA ILE A 7 6.66 -7.45 -19.29
C ILE A 7 7.61 -6.97 -18.19
N ILE A 8 8.46 -7.85 -17.69
CA ILE A 8 9.44 -7.58 -16.64
C ILE A 8 10.57 -6.68 -17.15
N GLU A 9 11.11 -6.92 -18.35
CA GLU A 9 12.12 -6.05 -18.97
C GLU A 9 11.63 -4.59 -19.17
N GLY A 10 10.29 -4.39 -19.19
CA GLY A 10 9.68 -3.07 -19.28
C GLY A 10 9.47 -2.33 -17.94
N ILE A 11 9.48 -3.05 -16.80
CA ILE A 11 9.22 -2.45 -15.48
C ILE A 11 10.54 -2.12 -14.76
N THR A 12 11.37 -1.32 -15.36
CA THR A 12 12.54 -0.73 -14.69
C THR A 12 12.15 0.49 -13.81
N LYS A 13 10.90 0.90 -13.85
CA LYS A 13 10.35 1.99 -13.03
C LYS A 13 9.07 1.51 -12.34
N PRO A 14 8.81 1.95 -11.09
CA PRO A 14 7.56 1.67 -10.42
C PRO A 14 6.38 2.05 -11.31
N VAL A 15 5.37 1.17 -11.39
CA VAL A 15 4.15 1.48 -12.15
C VAL A 15 3.59 2.80 -11.63
N SER A 16 3.31 3.72 -12.54
CA SER A 16 2.86 5.06 -12.19
C SER A 16 1.56 5.00 -11.38
N ARG A 17 1.54 5.66 -10.21
CA ARG A 17 0.33 5.82 -9.39
C ARG A 17 -0.86 6.31 -10.22
N VAL A 18 -0.61 7.21 -11.17
CA VAL A 18 -1.64 7.76 -12.07
C VAL A 18 -2.25 6.66 -12.97
N GLU A 19 -1.45 5.72 -13.45
CA GLU A 19 -1.96 4.61 -14.26
C GLU A 19 -2.78 3.63 -13.44
N ILE A 20 -2.34 3.30 -12.22
CA ILE A 20 -3.10 2.46 -11.29
C ILE A 20 -4.43 3.13 -10.96
N ALA A 21 -4.40 4.41 -10.57
CA ALA A 21 -5.60 5.18 -10.26
C ALA A 21 -6.60 5.25 -11.44
N LYS A 22 -6.13 5.36 -12.68
CA LYS A 22 -6.99 5.30 -13.88
C LYS A 22 -7.71 3.96 -13.99
N VAL A 23 -7.01 2.86 -13.73
CA VAL A 23 -7.61 1.52 -13.78
C VAL A 23 -8.62 1.34 -12.66
N VAL A 24 -8.27 1.69 -11.43
CA VAL A 24 -9.18 1.64 -10.28
C VAL A 24 -10.44 2.49 -10.55
N ASN A 25 -10.26 3.71 -11.05
CA ASN A 25 -11.38 4.59 -11.37
C ASN A 25 -12.24 4.12 -12.54
N SER A 26 -11.76 3.23 -13.40
CA SER A 26 -12.55 2.68 -14.50
C SER A 26 -13.78 1.89 -14.02
N VAL A 27 -13.75 1.33 -12.82
CA VAL A 27 -14.88 0.60 -12.22
C VAL A 27 -15.79 1.47 -11.34
N LYS A 28 -15.42 2.73 -11.07
CA LYS A 28 -16.16 3.67 -10.21
C LYS A 28 -17.66 3.63 -10.48
N ARG A 29 -18.05 3.88 -11.73
CA ARG A 29 -19.46 3.96 -12.12
C ARG A 29 -20.25 2.69 -11.80
N SER A 30 -19.63 1.53 -11.95
CA SER A 30 -20.27 0.24 -11.69
C SER A 30 -20.45 0.01 -10.19
N VAL A 31 -19.49 0.42 -9.38
CA VAL A 31 -19.48 0.18 -7.93
C VAL A 31 -20.41 1.15 -7.18
N ILE A 32 -20.42 2.44 -7.55
CA ILE A 32 -21.22 3.46 -6.84
C ILE A 32 -22.70 3.48 -7.25
N LYS A 33 -23.05 2.85 -8.39
CA LYS A 33 -24.41 2.94 -8.96
C LYS A 33 -25.46 2.21 -8.12
N LYS A 34 -25.10 1.12 -7.46
CA LYS A 34 -25.98 0.29 -6.63
C LYS A 34 -25.16 -0.51 -5.63
N PRO A 35 -25.77 -0.96 -4.53
CA PRO A 35 -25.13 -1.91 -3.63
C PRO A 35 -24.67 -3.17 -4.38
N LEU A 36 -23.46 -3.65 -4.08
CA LEU A 36 -22.86 -4.86 -4.62
C LEU A 36 -22.36 -5.76 -3.49
N SER A 37 -22.29 -7.06 -3.72
CA SER A 37 -21.54 -7.91 -2.79
C SER A 37 -20.04 -7.59 -2.89
N ILE A 38 -19.30 -7.90 -1.82
CA ILE A 38 -17.84 -7.66 -1.80
C ILE A 38 -17.17 -8.46 -2.90
N GLU A 39 -17.61 -9.70 -3.16
CA GLU A 39 -17.09 -10.55 -4.22
C GLU A 39 -17.33 -9.94 -5.61
N GLN A 40 -18.47 -9.25 -5.80
CA GLN A 40 -18.75 -8.54 -7.05
C GLN A 40 -17.80 -7.35 -7.23
N ILE A 41 -17.53 -6.59 -6.14
CA ILE A 41 -16.56 -5.48 -6.16
C ILE A 41 -15.16 -6.04 -6.46
N ALA A 42 -14.74 -7.09 -5.76
CA ALA A 42 -13.46 -7.77 -5.97
C ALA A 42 -13.28 -8.24 -7.41
N LYS A 43 -14.30 -8.89 -7.99
CA LYS A 43 -14.29 -9.36 -9.38
C LYS A 43 -14.18 -8.22 -10.39
N LEU A 44 -14.88 -7.11 -10.17
CA LEU A 44 -14.79 -5.93 -11.05
C LEU A 44 -13.37 -5.35 -11.04
N LEU A 45 -12.74 -5.26 -9.87
CA LEU A 45 -11.37 -4.77 -9.70
C LEU A 45 -10.36 -5.71 -10.35
N SER A 46 -10.40 -7.02 -10.06
CA SER A 46 -9.52 -8.02 -10.68
C SER A 46 -9.58 -7.96 -12.20
N ASN A 47 -10.80 -7.93 -12.76
CA ASN A 47 -10.99 -7.87 -14.22
C ASN A 47 -10.40 -6.59 -14.83
N ALA A 48 -10.55 -5.44 -14.17
CA ALA A 48 -10.00 -4.19 -14.68
C ALA A 48 -8.47 -4.16 -14.63
N ILE A 49 -7.89 -4.64 -13.53
CA ILE A 49 -6.45 -4.68 -13.30
C ILE A 49 -5.79 -5.64 -14.28
N ASN A 50 -6.26 -6.90 -14.36
CA ASN A 50 -5.68 -7.93 -15.21
C ASN A 50 -5.86 -7.65 -16.70
N LYS A 51 -6.94 -6.97 -17.08
CA LYS A 51 -7.14 -6.50 -18.47
C LYS A 51 -6.06 -5.49 -18.86
N LYS A 52 -5.62 -4.63 -17.94
CA LYS A 52 -4.64 -3.57 -18.23
C LYS A 52 -3.22 -4.11 -18.27
N TRP A 53 -2.82 -4.88 -17.26
CA TRP A 53 -1.42 -5.26 -17.09
C TRP A 53 -1.13 -6.72 -17.45
N LYS A 54 -2.16 -7.55 -17.71
CA LYS A 54 -2.02 -9.00 -17.94
C LYS A 54 -1.21 -9.69 -16.83
N THR A 55 -1.37 -9.20 -15.61
CA THR A 55 -0.74 -9.71 -14.41
C THR A 55 -1.74 -10.55 -13.64
N ASP A 56 -1.25 -11.49 -12.86
CA ASP A 56 -2.09 -12.28 -11.96
C ASP A 56 -2.35 -11.51 -10.65
N VAL A 57 -3.09 -10.40 -10.77
CA VAL A 57 -3.61 -9.70 -9.60
C VAL A 57 -4.97 -10.25 -9.27
N THR A 58 -5.08 -10.90 -8.14
CA THR A 58 -6.33 -11.44 -7.61
C THR A 58 -6.88 -10.53 -6.53
N THR A 59 -8.11 -10.06 -6.71
CA THR A 59 -8.83 -9.32 -5.66
C THR A 59 -9.94 -10.20 -5.11
N PHE A 60 -10.00 -10.37 -3.80
CA PHE A 60 -11.01 -11.22 -3.17
C PHE A 60 -11.50 -10.67 -1.82
N ALA A 61 -12.68 -11.14 -1.41
CA ALA A 61 -13.30 -10.80 -0.14
C ALA A 61 -12.73 -11.68 0.97
N VAL A 62 -12.42 -11.07 2.12
CA VAL A 62 -11.96 -11.79 3.31
C VAL A 62 -12.75 -11.33 4.53
N SER A 63 -13.41 -12.27 5.20
CA SER A 63 -14.06 -11.99 6.47
C SER A 63 -13.05 -11.60 7.55
N SER A 64 -13.32 -10.52 8.25
CA SER A 64 -12.44 -9.96 9.28
C SER A 64 -13.23 -9.48 10.50
N ARG A 65 -12.55 -9.26 11.63
CA ARG A 65 -13.13 -8.70 12.85
C ARG A 65 -13.24 -7.16 12.77
N LEU A 66 -13.85 -6.68 11.70
CA LEU A 66 -14.15 -5.26 11.53
C LEU A 66 -15.54 -4.96 12.10
N ASP A 67 -15.82 -3.70 12.35
CA ASP A 67 -17.19 -3.28 12.65
C ASP A 67 -18.08 -3.36 11.41
N GLN A 68 -19.40 -3.54 11.62
CA GLN A 68 -20.34 -3.59 10.50
C GLN A 68 -20.30 -2.30 9.68
N GLY A 69 -20.28 -2.43 8.37
CA GLY A 69 -20.16 -1.32 7.43
C GLY A 69 -18.73 -0.83 7.19
N GLU A 70 -17.74 -1.37 7.89
CA GLU A 70 -16.34 -1.07 7.63
C GLU A 70 -15.78 -1.96 6.51
N LEU A 71 -14.99 -1.36 5.64
CA LEU A 71 -14.25 -2.03 4.57
C LEU A 71 -12.80 -1.58 4.64
N ASN A 72 -11.91 -2.54 4.87
CA ASN A 72 -10.47 -2.30 4.88
C ASN A 72 -9.79 -3.02 3.70
N LEU A 73 -8.59 -2.59 3.38
CA LEU A 73 -7.78 -3.12 2.30
C LEU A 73 -6.50 -3.71 2.89
N ASN A 74 -6.12 -4.86 2.37
CA ASN A 74 -4.81 -5.45 2.60
C ASN A 74 -4.23 -5.90 1.26
N GLY A 75 -2.91 -5.84 1.11
CA GLY A 75 -2.19 -6.35 -0.04
C GLY A 75 -1.20 -7.42 0.40
N MET A 76 -0.88 -8.33 -0.50
CA MET A 76 0.15 -9.33 -0.31
C MET A 76 0.74 -9.72 -1.66
N TYR A 77 2.05 -9.74 -1.76
CA TYR A 77 2.76 -10.36 -2.86
C TYR A 77 3.17 -11.79 -2.49
N ASP A 78 2.62 -12.77 -3.18
CA ASP A 78 3.06 -14.16 -3.04
C ASP A 78 4.18 -14.44 -4.05
N TRP A 79 5.39 -14.51 -3.53
CA TRP A 79 6.60 -14.77 -4.32
C TRP A 79 6.66 -16.20 -4.88
N THR A 80 5.91 -17.16 -4.33
CA THR A 80 5.92 -18.57 -4.80
C THR A 80 5.07 -18.75 -6.05
N SER A 81 3.96 -18.05 -6.13
CA SER A 81 3.05 -18.02 -7.29
C SER A 81 3.24 -16.79 -8.18
N GLU A 82 4.08 -15.85 -7.75
CA GLU A 82 4.30 -14.54 -8.41
C GLU A 82 2.99 -13.74 -8.59
N THR A 83 2.05 -13.93 -7.66
CA THR A 83 0.74 -13.27 -7.71
C THR A 83 0.65 -12.12 -6.72
N ILE A 84 -0.07 -11.09 -7.11
CA ILE A 84 -0.46 -10.00 -6.22
C ILE A 84 -1.88 -10.25 -5.73
N GLU A 85 -2.06 -10.30 -4.43
CA GLU A 85 -3.34 -10.47 -3.78
C GLU A 85 -3.80 -9.15 -3.16
N ILE A 86 -5.00 -8.71 -3.51
CA ILE A 86 -5.66 -7.57 -2.86
C ILE A 86 -6.88 -8.08 -2.11
N GLN A 87 -6.85 -7.96 -0.81
CA GLN A 87 -7.89 -8.43 0.09
C GLN A 87 -8.82 -7.26 0.47
N LEU A 88 -10.11 -7.44 0.21
CA LEU A 88 -11.16 -6.57 0.71
C LEU A 88 -11.66 -7.15 2.03
N LEU A 89 -11.16 -6.61 3.15
CA LEU A 89 -11.52 -7.07 4.49
C LEU A 89 -12.85 -6.48 4.89
N HIS A 90 -13.79 -7.33 5.34
CA HIS A 90 -15.15 -6.92 5.70
C HIS A 90 -15.68 -7.69 6.91
N HIS A 91 -16.72 -7.15 7.57
CA HIS A 91 -17.43 -7.90 8.60
C HIS A 91 -18.17 -9.12 8.00
N PRO A 92 -18.16 -10.29 8.64
CA PRO A 92 -18.77 -11.52 8.09
C PRO A 92 -20.26 -11.41 7.79
N ASP A 93 -21.00 -10.55 8.52
CA ASP A 93 -22.43 -10.34 8.31
C ASP A 93 -22.74 -9.32 7.20
N ASP A 94 -21.75 -8.58 6.73
CA ASP A 94 -21.92 -7.62 5.64
C ASP A 94 -21.91 -8.33 4.29
N LYS A 95 -23.10 -8.58 3.75
CA LYS A 95 -23.27 -9.26 2.47
C LYS A 95 -23.26 -8.32 1.27
N VAL A 96 -23.57 -7.05 1.50
CA VAL A 96 -23.66 -6.02 0.47
C VAL A 96 -23.05 -4.73 0.97
N TYR A 97 -22.30 -4.08 0.09
CA TYR A 97 -21.68 -2.79 0.34
C TYR A 97 -22.20 -1.74 -0.63
N HIS A 98 -22.42 -0.54 -0.11
CA HIS A 98 -22.68 0.64 -0.91
C HIS A 98 -21.55 1.63 -0.65
N ILE A 99 -20.66 1.77 -1.63
CA ILE A 99 -19.61 2.79 -1.55
C ILE A 99 -20.21 4.11 -2.02
N GLU A 100 -20.47 4.99 -1.07
CA GLU A 100 -20.98 6.33 -1.37
C GLU A 100 -20.02 7.08 -2.30
N PRO A 101 -20.54 7.86 -3.26
CA PRO A 101 -19.70 8.64 -4.18
C PRO A 101 -18.68 9.53 -3.47
N SER A 102 -19.03 10.08 -2.30
CA SER A 102 -18.16 10.90 -1.45
C SER A 102 -17.00 10.13 -0.80
N ARG A 103 -17.15 8.81 -0.64
CA ARG A 103 -16.12 7.92 -0.06
C ARG A 103 -15.26 7.24 -1.12
N TRP A 104 -15.67 7.32 -2.39
CA TRP A 104 -14.98 6.65 -3.49
C TRP A 104 -13.51 7.05 -3.59
N ASP A 105 -13.22 8.33 -3.54
CA ASP A 105 -11.85 8.82 -3.78
C ASP A 105 -10.90 8.31 -2.70
N LYS A 106 -11.32 8.26 -1.43
CA LYS A 106 -10.55 7.67 -0.34
C LYS A 106 -10.34 6.16 -0.53
N PHE A 107 -11.38 5.44 -0.96
CA PHE A 107 -11.29 4.01 -1.26
C PHE A 107 -10.34 3.74 -2.43
N ALA A 108 -10.48 4.50 -3.52
CA ALA A 108 -9.65 4.37 -4.71
C ALA A 108 -8.18 4.70 -4.43
N ASP A 109 -7.90 5.71 -3.59
CA ASP A 109 -6.55 6.05 -3.16
C ASP A 109 -5.92 4.94 -2.31
N GLY A 110 -6.65 4.39 -1.35
CA GLY A 110 -6.19 3.24 -0.56
C GLY A 110 -5.87 2.02 -1.42
N LEU A 111 -6.76 1.70 -2.35
CA LEU A 111 -6.56 0.58 -3.28
C LEU A 111 -5.38 0.83 -4.23
N THR A 112 -5.22 2.05 -4.73
CA THR A 112 -4.09 2.44 -5.57
C THR A 112 -2.77 2.27 -4.83
N ASN A 113 -2.72 2.70 -3.56
CA ASN A 113 -1.53 2.55 -2.72
C ASN A 113 -1.22 1.08 -2.43
N ALA A 114 -2.23 0.25 -2.13
CA ALA A 114 -2.04 -1.18 -1.91
C ALA A 114 -1.47 -1.88 -3.17
N ILE A 115 -2.07 -1.65 -4.33
CA ILE A 115 -1.58 -2.23 -5.59
C ILE A 115 -0.15 -1.77 -5.88
N GLN A 116 0.16 -0.48 -5.68
CA GLN A 116 1.50 0.05 -5.93
C GLN A 116 2.53 -0.56 -4.97
N HIS A 117 2.16 -0.80 -3.73
CA HIS A 117 2.99 -1.45 -2.72
C HIS A 117 3.39 -2.87 -3.16
N GLU A 118 2.41 -3.68 -3.56
CA GLU A 118 2.67 -5.06 -3.97
C GLU A 118 3.44 -5.16 -5.29
N LEU A 119 3.18 -4.25 -6.23
CA LEU A 119 3.97 -4.14 -7.46
C LEU A 119 5.43 -3.79 -7.16
N LEU A 120 5.70 -3.00 -6.13
CA LEU A 120 7.07 -2.70 -5.72
C LEU A 120 7.75 -3.93 -5.12
N HIS A 121 7.05 -4.73 -4.30
CA HIS A 121 7.59 -6.02 -3.81
C HIS A 121 7.93 -6.96 -4.96
N HIS A 122 7.05 -7.10 -5.94
CA HIS A 122 7.36 -7.88 -7.14
C HIS A 122 8.67 -7.40 -7.80
N MET A 123 8.83 -6.10 -8.02
CA MET A 123 10.07 -5.55 -8.59
C MET A 123 11.30 -5.80 -7.72
N GLN A 124 11.17 -5.70 -6.40
CA GLN A 124 12.27 -5.99 -5.46
C GLN A 124 12.72 -7.45 -5.55
N TYR A 125 11.77 -8.39 -5.70
CA TYR A 125 12.05 -9.81 -5.89
C TYR A 125 12.77 -10.08 -7.20
N VAL A 126 12.24 -9.55 -8.31
CA VAL A 126 12.86 -9.69 -9.65
C VAL A 126 14.29 -9.15 -9.64
N ASN A 127 14.52 -7.97 -9.06
CA ASN A 127 15.84 -7.34 -8.98
C ASN A 127 16.86 -8.12 -8.13
N ARG A 128 16.41 -9.06 -7.32
CA ARG A 128 17.25 -9.95 -6.49
C ARG A 128 17.28 -11.39 -6.99
N ASP A 129 16.93 -11.65 -8.22
CA ASP A 129 16.81 -13.01 -8.76
C ASP A 129 15.95 -13.91 -7.85
N TYR A 130 14.82 -13.37 -7.37
CA TYR A 130 13.84 -14.04 -6.50
C TYR A 130 14.39 -14.48 -5.13
N GLN A 131 15.47 -13.87 -4.66
CA GLN A 131 15.99 -14.12 -3.32
C GLN A 131 15.24 -13.29 -2.28
N GLN A 132 14.98 -13.90 -1.11
CA GLN A 132 14.36 -13.21 0.01
C GLN A 132 15.27 -12.11 0.56
N SER A 133 14.65 -11.01 1.02
CA SER A 133 15.36 -9.98 1.77
C SER A 133 15.82 -10.51 3.14
N LYS A 134 16.84 -9.84 3.70
CA LYS A 134 17.31 -10.17 5.05
C LYS A 134 16.25 -9.80 6.08
N LYS A 135 15.93 -10.75 6.98
CA LYS A 135 15.03 -10.48 8.09
C LYS A 135 15.59 -9.41 9.01
N PHE A 136 14.72 -8.54 9.49
CA PHE A 136 15.06 -7.61 10.57
C PHE A 136 15.20 -8.38 11.90
N THR A 137 16.26 -8.11 12.67
CA THR A 137 16.57 -8.84 13.92
C THR A 137 16.91 -7.91 15.08
N ARG A 138 16.79 -6.60 14.91
CA ARG A 138 17.18 -5.59 15.91
C ARG A 138 15.96 -5.06 16.66
N TYR A 139 15.32 -5.94 17.43
CA TYR A 139 14.16 -5.58 18.23
C TYR A 139 14.52 -4.60 19.36
N THR A 140 13.58 -3.75 19.70
CA THR A 140 13.71 -2.75 20.79
C THR A 140 12.67 -2.97 21.90
N SER A 141 11.90 -4.05 21.82
CA SER A 141 10.87 -4.43 22.77
C SER A 141 10.87 -5.96 22.95
N ASP A 142 10.47 -6.41 24.12
CA ASP A 142 10.23 -7.84 24.44
C ASP A 142 8.74 -8.22 24.27
N ASP A 143 7.90 -7.26 23.92
CA ASP A 143 6.49 -7.48 23.60
C ASP A 143 6.38 -8.16 22.23
N ILE A 144 5.70 -9.32 22.17
CA ILE A 144 5.60 -10.16 20.97
C ILE A 144 4.92 -9.44 19.82
N ASP A 145 3.88 -8.66 20.10
CA ASP A 145 3.14 -7.93 19.05
C ASP A 145 4.00 -6.79 18.48
N ILE A 146 4.72 -6.08 19.35
CA ILE A 146 5.67 -5.04 18.94
C ILE A 146 6.84 -5.65 18.18
N MET A 147 7.38 -6.78 18.64
CA MET A 147 8.46 -7.49 17.93
C MET A 147 8.02 -7.92 16.54
N GLY A 148 6.82 -8.49 16.40
CA GLY A 148 6.24 -8.85 15.09
C GLY A 148 6.09 -7.65 14.17
N ALA A 149 5.57 -6.53 14.69
CA ALA A 149 5.48 -5.29 13.95
C ALA A 149 6.87 -4.74 13.54
N GLN A 150 7.88 -4.83 14.42
CA GLN A 150 9.24 -4.41 14.13
C GLN A 150 9.92 -5.33 13.11
N GLU A 151 9.69 -6.65 13.17
CA GLU A 151 10.22 -7.61 12.19
C GLU A 151 9.70 -7.27 10.79
N TYR A 152 8.41 -7.05 10.66
CA TYR A 152 7.76 -6.69 9.42
C TYR A 152 8.23 -5.30 8.92
N LEU A 153 7.94 -4.25 9.68
CA LEU A 153 8.22 -2.87 9.29
C LEU A 153 9.73 -2.53 9.21
N GLY A 154 10.58 -3.30 9.89
CA GLY A 154 12.04 -3.13 9.86
C GLY A 154 12.71 -3.77 8.66
N ASN A 155 11.99 -4.57 7.87
CA ASN A 155 12.49 -5.17 6.65
C ASN A 155 12.79 -4.08 5.61
N ASP A 156 13.88 -4.24 4.89
CA ASP A 156 14.34 -3.25 3.90
C ASP A 156 13.35 -3.04 2.76
N ASP A 157 12.68 -4.10 2.34
CA ASP A 157 11.66 -4.04 1.29
C ASP A 157 10.44 -3.26 1.75
N GLU A 158 10.00 -3.53 3.00
CA GLU A 158 8.88 -2.82 3.60
C GLU A 158 9.18 -1.33 3.83
N ILE A 159 10.40 -1.01 4.29
CA ILE A 159 10.83 0.39 4.43
C ILE A 159 10.75 1.12 3.09
N GLU A 160 11.09 0.46 2.00
CA GLU A 160 11.01 1.06 0.67
C GLU A 160 9.55 1.22 0.20
N ALA A 161 8.75 0.18 0.32
CA ALA A 161 7.36 0.17 -0.12
C ALA A 161 6.50 1.14 0.71
N PHE A 162 6.62 1.11 2.04
CA PHE A 162 5.95 2.10 2.90
C PHE A 162 6.51 3.51 2.73
N GLY A 163 7.80 3.66 2.43
CA GLY A 163 8.37 4.97 2.09
C GLY A 163 7.66 5.62 0.91
N LEU A 164 7.32 4.85 -0.11
CA LEU A 164 6.51 5.30 -1.25
C LEU A 164 5.06 5.61 -0.83
N ASN A 165 4.41 4.72 -0.07
CA ASN A 165 3.04 4.93 0.39
C ASN A 165 2.92 6.20 1.24
N ILE A 166 3.83 6.39 2.20
CA ILE A 166 3.86 7.58 3.06
C ILE A 166 4.10 8.85 2.23
N ALA A 167 5.00 8.81 1.24
CA ALA A 167 5.21 9.94 0.34
C ALA A 167 3.91 10.33 -0.39
N ASN A 168 3.16 9.34 -0.90
CA ASN A 168 1.87 9.56 -1.55
C ASN A 168 0.82 10.13 -0.58
N GLU A 169 0.73 9.59 0.64
CA GLU A 169 -0.18 10.08 1.68
C GLU A 169 0.11 11.55 2.02
N LEU A 170 1.38 11.87 2.22
CA LEU A 170 1.80 13.24 2.54
C LEU A 170 1.57 14.20 1.38
N LEU A 171 1.87 13.80 0.14
CA LEU A 171 1.59 14.62 -1.05
C LEU A 171 0.08 14.87 -1.15
N SER A 172 -0.75 13.85 -0.99
CA SER A 172 -2.21 14.02 -0.97
C SER A 172 -2.68 14.98 0.14
N TYR A 173 -2.16 14.82 1.36
CA TYR A 173 -2.51 15.67 2.50
C TYR A 173 -2.11 17.14 2.27
N PHE A 174 -0.94 17.39 1.70
CA PHE A 174 -0.44 18.74 1.38
C PHE A 174 -0.80 19.22 -0.03
N LYS A 175 -1.74 18.54 -0.74
CA LYS A 175 -2.24 18.92 -2.07
C LYS A 175 -1.11 19.05 -3.10
N ASP A 176 -0.25 18.05 -3.15
CA ASP A 176 0.92 17.93 -4.05
C ASP A 176 1.98 19.03 -3.87
N ASP A 177 1.94 19.77 -2.76
CA ASP A 177 2.93 20.79 -2.42
C ASP A 177 4.17 20.13 -1.80
N LYS A 178 5.14 19.76 -2.64
CA LYS A 178 6.39 19.09 -2.26
C LYS A 178 7.18 19.88 -1.20
N GLU A 179 7.25 21.19 -1.32
CA GLU A 179 7.99 22.03 -0.38
C GLU A 179 7.38 22.00 1.02
N LYS A 180 6.06 22.01 1.11
CA LYS A 180 5.39 21.81 2.40
C LYS A 180 5.64 20.43 2.98
N VAL A 181 5.61 19.36 2.16
CA VAL A 181 5.96 18.00 2.61
C VAL A 181 7.38 17.97 3.16
N LEU A 182 8.37 18.46 2.40
CA LEU A 182 9.78 18.45 2.80
C LEU A 182 10.02 19.30 4.06
N THR A 183 9.31 20.42 4.19
CA THR A 183 9.37 21.27 5.40
C THR A 183 8.78 20.56 6.62
N ALA A 184 7.63 19.88 6.45
CA ALA A 184 7.00 19.10 7.52
C ALA A 184 7.87 17.92 7.96
N LEU A 185 8.56 17.25 7.04
CA LEU A 185 9.47 16.14 7.31
C LEU A 185 10.70 16.56 8.16
N ARG A 186 11.09 17.83 8.18
CA ARG A 186 12.12 18.33 9.13
C ARG A 186 11.68 18.22 10.59
N HIS A 187 10.36 18.16 10.82
CA HIS A 187 9.74 17.97 12.12
C HIS A 187 8.86 16.71 12.14
N PHE A 188 9.41 15.62 11.59
CA PHE A 188 8.63 14.42 11.27
C PHE A 188 7.94 13.78 12.50
N ARG A 189 8.46 13.95 13.72
CA ARG A 189 7.80 13.47 14.93
C ARG A 189 6.43 14.12 15.13
N LYS A 190 6.37 15.45 14.94
CA LYS A 190 5.09 16.20 15.00
C LYS A 190 4.17 15.79 13.86
N LEU A 191 4.73 15.63 12.67
CA LEU A 191 3.99 15.14 11.49
C LEU A 191 3.42 13.75 11.74
N ALA A 192 4.23 12.83 12.23
CA ALA A 192 3.85 11.44 12.50
C ALA A 192 2.80 11.28 13.61
N SER A 193 2.67 12.25 14.52
CA SER A 193 1.60 12.25 15.52
C SER A 193 0.24 12.60 14.92
N ASN A 194 0.22 13.12 13.69
CA ASN A 194 -1.00 13.43 12.95
C ASN A 194 -1.39 12.26 12.04
N ARG A 195 -2.27 11.36 12.52
CA ARG A 195 -2.75 10.20 11.75
C ARG A 195 -3.48 10.57 10.46
N GLU A 196 -4.04 11.77 10.36
CA GLU A 196 -4.70 12.24 9.15
C GLU A 196 -3.70 12.53 8.03
N ALA A 197 -2.47 12.93 8.38
CA ALA A 197 -1.43 13.19 7.40
C ALA A 197 -0.85 11.88 6.83
N SER A 198 -0.62 10.87 7.69
CA SER A 198 -0.19 9.54 7.25
C SER A 198 -0.42 8.52 8.36
N VAL A 199 -1.28 7.54 8.08
CA VAL A 199 -1.53 6.40 8.97
C VAL A 199 -0.30 5.50 9.05
N ASN A 200 0.38 5.31 7.92
CA ASN A 200 1.57 4.46 7.84
C ASN A 200 2.75 5.05 8.61
N LEU A 201 3.00 6.36 8.50
CA LEU A 201 4.05 7.01 9.28
C LEU A 201 3.79 6.91 10.79
N PHE A 202 2.52 7.07 11.21
CA PHE A 202 2.12 6.88 12.60
C PHE A 202 2.39 5.45 13.07
N ALA A 203 2.05 4.42 12.26
CA ALA A 203 2.28 3.01 12.58
C ALA A 203 3.77 2.72 12.79
N TYR A 204 4.65 3.22 11.93
CA TYR A 204 6.10 3.11 12.11
C TYR A 204 6.57 3.75 13.43
N MET A 205 6.08 4.96 13.74
CA MET A 205 6.49 5.63 14.97
C MET A 205 6.03 4.88 16.22
N VAL A 206 4.83 4.30 16.20
CA VAL A 206 4.34 3.43 17.30
C VAL A 206 5.23 2.20 17.43
N ALA A 207 5.47 1.46 16.34
CA ALA A 207 6.27 0.24 16.34
C ALA A 207 7.70 0.46 16.86
N PHE A 208 8.30 1.61 16.57
CA PHE A 208 9.66 1.97 16.99
C PHE A 208 9.70 2.98 18.15
N GLY A 209 8.63 3.05 18.99
CA GLY A 209 8.58 3.79 20.24
C GLY A 209 8.79 5.30 20.09
N PHE A 210 8.39 5.90 18.99
CA PHE A 210 8.63 7.32 18.67
C PHE A 210 10.10 7.73 18.72
N ASN A 211 11.00 6.76 18.48
CA ASN A 211 12.45 6.99 18.53
C ASN A 211 12.98 7.51 17.17
N GLU A 212 13.16 8.81 17.06
CA GLU A 212 13.72 9.47 15.88
C GLU A 212 15.16 9.02 15.54
N LYS A 213 15.89 8.48 16.52
CA LYS A 213 17.25 7.98 16.32
C LYS A 213 17.28 6.55 15.82
N SER A 214 16.14 5.85 15.76
CA SER A 214 16.05 4.51 15.20
C SER A 214 16.63 4.48 13.78
N PRO A 215 17.54 3.54 13.46
CA PRO A 215 18.06 3.38 12.12
C PRO A 215 16.96 3.12 11.08
N VAL A 216 15.90 2.38 11.47
CA VAL A 216 14.72 2.11 10.63
C VAL A 216 14.00 3.40 10.29
N ILE A 217 13.67 4.22 11.31
CA ILE A 217 12.98 5.50 11.10
C ILE A 217 13.80 6.45 10.22
N ARG A 218 15.11 6.53 10.45
CA ARG A 218 15.99 7.35 9.61
C ARG A 218 16.03 6.88 8.15
N LYS A 219 16.06 5.55 7.94
CA LYS A 219 16.04 4.97 6.60
C LYS A 219 14.70 5.24 5.91
N LEU A 220 13.60 5.06 6.63
CA LEU A 220 12.24 5.37 6.15
C LEU A 220 12.12 6.83 5.73
N VAL A 221 12.49 7.79 6.59
CA VAL A 221 12.42 9.22 6.27
C VAL A 221 13.27 9.56 5.03
N LYS A 222 14.45 8.95 4.89
CA LYS A 222 15.28 9.13 3.70
C LYS A 222 14.54 8.65 2.43
N LYS A 223 13.85 7.50 2.49
CA LYS A 223 13.07 6.97 1.35
C LYS A 223 11.89 7.88 1.02
N ILE A 224 11.15 8.35 2.03
CA ILE A 224 10.05 9.31 1.83
C ILE A 224 10.55 10.57 1.11
N VAL A 225 11.65 11.16 1.57
CA VAL A 225 12.24 12.36 0.91
C VAL A 225 12.61 12.07 -0.54
N GLN A 226 13.23 10.92 -0.83
CA GLN A 226 13.59 10.52 -2.20
C GLN A 226 12.35 10.45 -3.10
N TYR A 227 11.27 9.81 -2.63
CA TYR A 227 10.04 9.69 -3.40
C TYR A 227 9.33 11.03 -3.60
N VAL A 228 9.26 11.88 -2.58
CA VAL A 228 8.68 13.24 -2.70
C VAL A 228 9.45 14.09 -3.71
N GLN A 229 10.78 13.97 -3.75
CA GLN A 229 11.60 14.73 -4.72
C GLN A 229 11.45 14.22 -6.16
N SER A 230 11.21 12.92 -6.34
CA SER A 230 11.10 12.30 -7.67
C SER A 230 9.68 12.29 -8.26
N SER A 231 8.67 12.66 -7.51
CA SER A 231 7.23 12.68 -7.88
C SER A 231 6.83 13.78 -8.87
#